data_7c608dc8c552865436cd1d42f6c359d2
#
_entry.id   7c608dc8c552865436cd1d42f6c359d2
#
_cell.length_a   1.000
_cell.length_b   1.000
_cell.length_c   1.000
_cell.angle_alpha   90.00
_cell.angle_beta   90.00
_cell.angle_gamma   90.00
#
_symmetry.space_group_name_H-M   'P 1'
#
loop_
_entity.id
_entity.type
_entity.pdbx_description
1 polymer ?
#
loop_
_entity_poly.entity_id
_entity_poly.type
_entity_poly.pdbx_seq_one_letter_code
_entity_poly.pdbx_strand_id
1 'polypeptide(L)'
;MRVGFLSHAGASVYHFRASIIKALKARGDEVIILVPKDEYAKRLEELNCQIIFYELKRSSLNPLIIFANFIHLKNVLKSLKLDLLQTSAHKSNTFGILAATLAKIPHKFALVEGLGSFYIDTSFKSALVRLNINFLYKLAFKFATKFIFVNESNAAFMRALGLKEEKICVIKSVGINLKKFFPLPISKEQKHAFLNTHKMPDKPIVLMIARALWHKGVREFYEAAELLKERANFIFVGGRDDNISCASMEFLKNKAVFYLGARSDVVDLIRLCDVFVLPSYKEGFSVTIMEAKACAKACVVSDCEGCVEAVSNAYDGLWAKTGDAIDLSEKISLLLDDEKLRANLAQNAAKEALKYDENEIARKYLKLYDESVKKCMKM
;
A
#
# COMPACT_ATOMS: atom_id res chain seq x y z
N MET A 1 16.65 18.66 11.60
CA MET A 1 16.20 17.68 12.61
C MET A 1 16.85 16.33 12.35
N ARG A 2 16.93 15.49 13.40
CA ARG A 2 17.26 14.05 13.24
C ARG A 2 15.98 13.25 13.21
N VAL A 3 15.65 12.68 12.07
CA VAL A 3 14.38 11.99 11.81
C VAL A 3 14.62 10.49 11.62
N GLY A 4 13.96 9.68 12.43
CA GLY A 4 14.01 8.22 12.34
C GLY A 4 12.79 7.65 11.62
N PHE A 5 13.00 6.67 10.73
CA PHE A 5 11.94 5.85 10.12
C PHE A 5 12.08 4.41 10.60
N LEU A 6 11.14 3.95 11.40
CA LEU A 6 11.10 2.58 11.91
C LEU A 6 10.04 1.77 11.17
N SER A 7 10.45 0.76 10.43
CA SER A 7 9.54 -0.09 9.65
C SER A 7 9.87 -1.57 9.82
N HIS A 8 8.87 -2.40 9.59
CA HIS A 8 8.98 -3.87 9.68
C HIS A 8 9.63 -4.50 8.42
N ALA A 9 9.86 -3.73 7.36
CA ALA A 9 10.45 -4.22 6.10
C ALA A 9 11.13 -3.07 5.34
N GLY A 10 12.27 -3.35 4.73
CA GLY A 10 13.00 -2.40 3.87
C GLY A 10 12.20 -2.00 2.64
N ALA A 11 11.46 -2.94 2.04
CA ALA A 11 10.56 -2.68 0.92
C ALA A 11 9.56 -1.54 1.20
N SER A 12 8.97 -1.51 2.40
CA SER A 12 8.01 -0.47 2.79
C SER A 12 8.65 0.92 2.82
N VAL A 13 9.90 1.02 3.26
CA VAL A 13 10.64 2.30 3.27
C VAL A 13 11.03 2.69 1.85
N TYR A 14 11.61 1.77 1.09
CA TYR A 14 12.08 2.03 -0.26
C TYR A 14 10.98 2.48 -1.21
N HIS A 15 9.85 1.77 -1.23
CA HIS A 15 8.76 2.07 -2.15
C HIS A 15 7.85 3.21 -1.70
N PHE A 16 7.67 3.41 -0.40
CA PHE A 16 6.61 4.29 0.10
C PHE A 16 7.10 5.47 0.95
N ARG A 17 8.40 5.55 1.26
CA ARG A 17 8.97 6.65 2.09
C ARG A 17 10.11 7.38 1.38
N ALA A 18 10.56 6.88 0.23
CA ALA A 18 11.70 7.46 -0.47
C ALA A 18 11.50 8.94 -0.80
N SER A 19 10.31 9.35 -1.22
CA SER A 19 10.01 10.76 -1.53
C SER A 19 10.07 11.64 -0.28
N ILE A 20 9.51 11.18 0.84
CA ILE A 20 9.55 11.91 2.13
C ILE A 20 11.00 12.02 2.61
N ILE A 21 11.76 10.93 2.54
CA ILE A 21 13.18 10.90 2.92
C ILE A 21 14.00 11.86 2.07
N LYS A 22 13.82 11.84 0.75
CA LYS A 22 14.49 12.78 -0.17
C LYS A 22 14.15 14.23 0.13
N ALA A 23 12.88 14.53 0.43
CA ALA A 23 12.43 15.88 0.79
C ALA A 23 13.02 16.36 2.12
N LEU A 24 13.10 15.51 3.14
CA LEU A 24 13.77 15.80 4.41
C LEU A 24 15.25 16.11 4.20
N LYS A 25 15.95 15.27 3.45
CA LYS A 25 17.38 15.49 3.12
C LYS A 25 17.62 16.77 2.34
N ALA A 26 16.78 17.07 1.35
CA ALA A 26 16.87 18.32 0.59
C ALA A 26 16.68 19.56 1.49
N ARG A 27 15.96 19.42 2.60
CA ARG A 27 15.81 20.46 3.63
C ARG A 27 17.00 20.54 4.59
N GLY A 28 17.95 19.63 4.53
CA GLY A 28 19.11 19.54 5.43
C GLY A 28 18.87 18.73 6.71
N ASP A 29 17.80 17.93 6.77
CA ASP A 29 17.57 17.03 7.89
C ASP A 29 18.44 15.77 7.80
N GLU A 30 18.86 15.26 8.95
CA GLU A 30 19.53 13.96 9.06
C GLU A 30 18.47 12.87 9.15
N VAL A 31 18.53 11.88 8.26
CA VAL A 31 17.56 10.80 8.21
C VAL A 31 18.20 9.45 8.55
N ILE A 32 17.57 8.71 9.47
CA ILE A 32 18.01 7.40 9.92
C ILE A 32 16.91 6.39 9.65
N ILE A 33 17.25 5.30 8.98
CA ILE A 33 16.32 4.22 8.63
C ILE A 33 16.58 3.03 9.56
N LEU A 34 15.55 2.56 10.26
CA LEU A 34 15.59 1.40 11.13
C LEU A 34 14.67 0.32 10.55
N VAL A 35 15.26 -0.77 10.05
CA VAL A 35 14.55 -1.89 9.39
C VAL A 35 15.23 -3.22 9.73
N PRO A 36 14.53 -4.36 9.60
CA PRO A 36 15.18 -5.66 9.57
C PRO A 36 16.09 -5.76 8.32
N LYS A 37 17.13 -6.58 8.42
CA LYS A 37 17.98 -6.89 7.27
C LYS A 37 17.19 -7.81 6.32
N ASP A 38 16.81 -7.31 5.16
CA ASP A 38 16.08 -8.03 4.12
C ASP A 38 16.73 -7.80 2.74
N GLU A 39 16.10 -8.31 1.70
CA GLU A 39 16.55 -8.19 0.30
C GLU A 39 16.66 -6.74 -0.21
N TYR A 40 15.98 -5.80 0.46
CA TYR A 40 16.01 -4.37 0.12
C TYR A 40 17.19 -3.63 0.76
N ALA A 41 18.02 -4.29 1.60
CA ALA A 41 19.15 -3.64 2.28
C ALA A 41 20.05 -2.84 1.32
N LYS A 42 20.43 -3.42 0.17
CA LYS A 42 21.22 -2.75 -0.86
C LYS A 42 20.49 -1.56 -1.51
N ARG A 43 19.20 -1.70 -1.78
CA ARG A 43 18.39 -0.63 -2.40
C ARG A 43 18.19 0.56 -1.47
N LEU A 44 18.13 0.32 -0.16
CA LEU A 44 18.05 1.40 0.82
C LEU A 44 19.30 2.27 0.84
N GLU A 45 20.48 1.74 0.46
CA GLU A 45 21.71 2.50 0.32
C GLU A 45 21.60 3.63 -0.71
N GLU A 46 20.75 3.43 -1.76
CA GLU A 46 20.46 4.47 -2.77
C GLU A 46 19.84 5.75 -2.17
N LEU A 47 19.23 5.65 -0.98
CA LEU A 47 18.69 6.80 -0.28
C LEU A 47 19.76 7.65 0.41
N ASN A 48 21.01 7.15 0.47
CA ASN A 48 22.14 7.82 1.12
C ASN A 48 21.80 8.28 2.55
N CYS A 49 21.20 7.40 3.35
CA CYS A 49 20.85 7.58 4.76
C CYS A 49 21.62 6.61 5.65
N GLN A 50 21.76 6.95 6.93
CA GLN A 50 22.21 5.96 7.91
C GLN A 50 21.16 4.85 8.03
N ILE A 51 21.59 3.60 7.86
CA ILE A 51 20.72 2.43 8.01
C ILE A 51 21.15 1.67 9.25
N ILE A 52 20.18 1.36 10.11
CA ILE A 52 20.37 0.54 11.30
C ILE A 52 19.50 -0.70 11.15
N PHE A 53 20.15 -1.84 11.10
CA PHE A 53 19.45 -3.11 11.09
C PHE A 53 19.12 -3.53 12.51
N TYR A 54 17.86 -3.87 12.75
CA TYR A 54 17.40 -4.39 14.03
C TYR A 54 16.61 -5.68 13.85
N GLU A 55 16.71 -6.58 14.83
CA GLU A 55 15.96 -7.81 14.78
C GLU A 55 14.58 -7.60 15.43
N LEU A 56 13.54 -7.64 14.59
CA LEU A 56 12.16 -7.78 15.03
C LEU A 56 11.64 -9.09 14.47
N LYS A 57 11.84 -10.19 15.15
CA LYS A 57 11.31 -11.49 14.70
C LYS A 57 9.80 -11.39 14.57
N ARG A 58 9.36 -11.30 13.31
CA ARG A 58 7.96 -11.03 12.91
C ARG A 58 6.99 -12.07 13.45
N SER A 59 7.44 -13.31 13.59
CA SER A 59 6.65 -14.48 13.96
C SER A 59 6.83 -14.95 15.41
N SER A 60 7.79 -14.41 16.17
CA SER A 60 7.99 -14.87 17.56
C SER A 60 6.84 -14.42 18.45
N LEU A 61 6.21 -15.39 19.10
CA LEU A 61 5.21 -15.20 20.16
C LEU A 61 5.81 -15.41 21.55
N ASN A 62 7.12 -15.70 21.66
CA ASN A 62 7.78 -15.89 22.96
C ASN A 62 7.91 -14.54 23.68
N PRO A 63 7.29 -14.36 24.87
CA PRO A 63 7.28 -13.10 25.60
C PRO A 63 8.68 -12.60 25.97
N LEU A 64 9.61 -13.50 26.30
CA LEU A 64 10.99 -13.14 26.67
C LEU A 64 11.76 -12.56 25.48
N ILE A 65 11.59 -13.14 24.29
CA ILE A 65 12.21 -12.65 23.07
C ILE A 65 11.60 -11.27 22.70
N ILE A 66 10.30 -11.13 22.82
CA ILE A 66 9.61 -9.86 22.56
C ILE A 66 10.12 -8.77 23.51
N PHE A 67 10.27 -9.09 24.78
CA PHE A 67 10.77 -8.15 25.79
C PHE A 67 12.24 -7.78 25.54
N ALA A 68 13.10 -8.76 25.25
CA ALA A 68 14.52 -8.51 24.94
C ALA A 68 14.66 -7.61 23.70
N ASN A 69 13.91 -7.90 22.63
CA ASN A 69 13.88 -7.06 21.42
C ASN A 69 13.36 -5.64 21.70
N PHE A 70 12.38 -5.50 22.57
CA PHE A 70 11.86 -4.21 22.99
C PHE A 70 12.91 -3.38 23.74
N ILE A 71 13.63 -3.99 24.69
CA ILE A 71 14.71 -3.31 25.42
C ILE A 71 15.86 -2.94 24.47
N HIS A 72 16.23 -3.84 23.56
CA HIS A 72 17.24 -3.54 22.54
C HIS A 72 16.83 -2.34 21.70
N LEU A 73 15.61 -2.35 21.13
CA LEU A 73 15.06 -1.25 20.34
C LEU A 73 15.07 0.07 21.12
N LYS A 74 14.63 0.05 22.40
CA LYS A 74 14.68 1.23 23.28
C LYS A 74 16.09 1.78 23.40
N ASN A 75 17.09 0.90 23.62
CA ASN A 75 18.50 1.33 23.78
C ASN A 75 19.05 1.92 22.49
N VAL A 76 18.77 1.30 21.32
CA VAL A 76 19.13 1.84 20.00
C VAL A 76 18.50 3.22 19.80
N LEU A 77 17.19 3.36 20.01
CA LEU A 77 16.50 4.63 19.86
C LEU A 77 17.05 5.72 20.80
N LYS A 78 17.43 5.35 22.03
CA LYS A 78 18.03 6.30 22.99
C LYS A 78 19.40 6.81 22.52
N SER A 79 20.25 5.96 21.94
CA SER A 79 21.57 6.35 21.44
C SER A 79 21.51 7.28 20.25
N LEU A 80 20.43 7.21 19.44
CA LEU A 80 20.27 8.00 18.21
C LEU A 80 19.89 9.47 18.45
N LYS A 81 19.39 9.83 19.62
CA LYS A 81 18.98 11.20 19.98
C LYS A 81 18.09 11.84 18.89
N LEU A 82 17.06 11.11 18.46
CA LEU A 82 16.13 11.58 17.42
C LEU A 82 15.23 12.69 17.93
N ASP A 83 14.98 13.68 17.08
CA ASP A 83 13.97 14.72 17.30
C ASP A 83 12.57 14.17 16.98
N LEU A 84 12.50 13.29 15.97
CA LEU A 84 11.25 12.73 15.47
C LEU A 84 11.44 11.26 15.06
N LEU A 85 10.48 10.42 15.43
CA LEU A 85 10.37 9.05 14.96
C LEU A 85 9.04 8.84 14.24
N GLN A 86 9.07 8.40 12.99
CA GLN A 86 7.91 7.85 12.29
C GLN A 86 8.01 6.34 12.25
N THR A 87 6.95 5.69 12.70
CA THR A 87 6.81 4.23 12.64
C THR A 87 5.81 3.82 11.56
N SER A 88 5.94 2.61 11.01
CA SER A 88 4.96 2.02 10.09
C SER A 88 4.78 0.53 10.36
N ALA A 89 3.55 0.03 10.16
CA ALA A 89 3.06 -1.30 10.50
C ALA A 89 2.85 -1.54 12.02
N HIS A 90 1.97 -2.52 12.33
CA HIS A 90 1.41 -2.71 13.69
C HIS A 90 2.45 -2.85 14.81
N LYS A 91 3.45 -3.72 14.63
CA LYS A 91 4.49 -3.91 15.66
C LYS A 91 5.31 -2.64 15.88
N SER A 92 5.70 -1.97 14.80
CA SER A 92 6.45 -0.70 14.89
C SER A 92 5.58 0.41 15.48
N ASN A 93 4.30 0.49 15.10
CA ASN A 93 3.35 1.49 15.61
C ASN A 93 3.02 1.32 17.08
N THR A 94 3.13 0.12 17.61
CA THR A 94 2.85 -0.16 19.02
C THR A 94 4.16 -0.17 19.82
N PHE A 95 4.99 -1.19 19.66
CA PHE A 95 6.25 -1.31 20.41
C PHE A 95 7.25 -0.19 20.10
N GLY A 96 7.31 0.28 18.83
CA GLY A 96 8.19 1.39 18.45
C GLY A 96 7.80 2.69 19.16
N ILE A 97 6.50 3.05 19.23
CA ILE A 97 6.02 4.23 19.96
C ILE A 97 6.34 4.11 21.47
N LEU A 98 6.11 2.95 22.07
CA LEU A 98 6.40 2.73 23.49
C LEU A 98 7.92 2.80 23.78
N ALA A 99 8.75 2.17 22.94
CA ALA A 99 10.21 2.22 23.06
C ALA A 99 10.73 3.66 22.86
N ALA A 100 10.20 4.40 21.88
CA ALA A 100 10.53 5.81 21.65
C ALA A 100 10.16 6.70 22.83
N THR A 101 9.05 6.39 23.50
CA THR A 101 8.64 7.13 24.72
C THR A 101 9.64 6.92 25.85
N LEU A 102 10.06 5.67 26.10
CA LEU A 102 11.09 5.37 27.09
C LEU A 102 12.49 5.90 26.70
N ALA A 103 12.75 6.03 25.38
CA ALA A 103 13.95 6.68 24.86
C ALA A 103 13.87 8.22 24.89
N LYS A 104 12.73 8.80 25.35
CA LYS A 104 12.48 10.23 25.45
C LYS A 104 12.51 10.98 24.11
N ILE A 105 12.12 10.31 23.01
CA ILE A 105 11.97 10.98 21.70
C ILE A 105 10.75 11.89 21.77
N PRO A 106 10.89 13.19 21.46
CA PRO A 106 9.79 14.16 21.67
C PRO A 106 8.62 13.93 20.70
N HIS A 107 8.89 13.76 19.42
CA HIS A 107 7.85 13.63 18.39
C HIS A 107 7.75 12.21 17.85
N LYS A 108 6.58 11.60 17.99
CA LYS A 108 6.31 10.20 17.64
C LYS A 108 5.08 10.08 16.74
N PHE A 109 5.29 9.67 15.50
CA PHE A 109 4.24 9.52 14.49
C PHE A 109 4.06 8.04 14.15
N ALA A 110 2.83 7.56 14.19
CA ALA A 110 2.49 6.20 13.80
C ALA A 110 1.71 6.21 12.49
N LEU A 111 2.25 5.59 11.45
CA LEU A 111 1.57 5.48 10.16
C LEU A 111 0.84 4.15 10.04
N VAL A 112 -0.46 4.23 9.78
CA VAL A 112 -1.35 3.08 9.57
C VAL A 112 -1.72 3.02 8.09
N GLU A 113 -1.03 2.16 7.36
CA GLU A 113 -1.24 1.94 5.91
C GLU A 113 -2.41 0.99 5.64
N GLY A 114 -2.73 0.13 6.60
CA GLY A 114 -3.82 -0.83 6.56
C GLY A 114 -3.89 -1.61 7.86
N LEU A 115 -5.03 -2.22 8.12
CA LEU A 115 -5.27 -2.96 9.36
C LEU A 115 -4.81 -4.43 9.29
N GLY A 116 -4.38 -4.91 8.11
CA GLY A 116 -3.88 -6.28 7.92
C GLY A 116 -4.97 -7.35 7.84
N SER A 117 -4.56 -8.54 7.38
CA SER A 117 -5.47 -9.66 7.08
C SER A 117 -6.22 -10.20 8.29
N PHE A 118 -5.66 -10.11 9.50
CA PHE A 118 -6.33 -10.57 10.73
C PHE A 118 -7.54 -9.72 11.14
N TYR A 119 -7.76 -8.54 10.53
CA TYR A 119 -9.03 -7.80 10.66
C TYR A 119 -10.09 -8.22 9.64
N ILE A 120 -9.70 -8.99 8.62
CA ILE A 120 -10.60 -9.60 7.64
C ILE A 120 -10.98 -11.01 8.09
N ASP A 121 -10.02 -11.78 8.61
CA ASP A 121 -10.19 -13.14 9.06
C ASP A 121 -11.06 -13.21 10.33
N THR A 122 -12.11 -14.03 10.29
CA THR A 122 -13.08 -14.23 11.38
C THR A 122 -12.70 -15.35 12.36
N SER A 123 -11.56 -16.02 12.16
CA SER A 123 -11.10 -17.11 13.02
C SER A 123 -10.87 -16.66 14.48
N PHE A 124 -11.06 -17.57 15.42
CA PHE A 124 -10.77 -17.34 16.85
C PHE A 124 -9.32 -16.88 17.09
N LYS A 125 -8.36 -17.46 16.36
CA LYS A 125 -6.95 -17.07 16.43
C LYS A 125 -6.76 -15.60 16.04
N SER A 126 -7.38 -15.15 14.95
CA SER A 126 -7.34 -13.75 14.54
C SER A 126 -8.05 -12.82 15.51
N ALA A 127 -9.12 -13.28 16.15
CA ALA A 127 -9.80 -12.51 17.20
C ALA A 127 -8.87 -12.24 18.40
N LEU A 128 -8.12 -13.25 18.84
CA LEU A 128 -7.15 -13.09 19.93
C LEU A 128 -5.99 -12.16 19.55
N VAL A 129 -5.49 -12.25 18.31
CA VAL A 129 -4.47 -11.34 17.78
C VAL A 129 -5.01 -9.91 17.75
N ARG A 130 -6.24 -9.69 17.27
CA ARG A 130 -6.89 -8.36 17.27
C ARG A 130 -7.00 -7.77 18.67
N LEU A 131 -7.44 -8.58 19.66
CA LEU A 131 -7.57 -8.13 21.05
C LEU A 131 -6.23 -7.59 21.59
N ASN A 132 -5.15 -8.35 21.42
CA ASN A 132 -3.82 -7.96 21.87
C ASN A 132 -3.32 -6.70 21.14
N ILE A 133 -3.47 -6.63 19.82
CA ILE A 133 -3.03 -5.48 19.04
C ILE A 133 -3.84 -4.23 19.41
N ASN A 134 -5.15 -4.35 19.58
CA ASN A 134 -6.00 -3.25 19.99
C ASN A 134 -5.61 -2.72 21.37
N PHE A 135 -5.28 -3.60 22.31
CA PHE A 135 -4.78 -3.20 23.63
C PHE A 135 -3.47 -2.40 23.51
N LEU A 136 -2.51 -2.91 22.72
CA LEU A 136 -1.23 -2.21 22.48
C LEU A 136 -1.44 -0.85 21.78
N TYR A 137 -2.37 -0.75 20.86
CA TYR A 137 -2.73 0.54 20.25
C TYR A 137 -3.29 1.53 21.26
N LYS A 138 -4.19 1.09 22.16
CA LYS A 138 -4.72 1.95 23.23
C LYS A 138 -3.60 2.50 24.14
N LEU A 139 -2.55 1.73 24.36
CA LEU A 139 -1.36 2.22 25.06
C LEU A 139 -0.58 3.22 24.20
N ALA A 140 -0.32 2.91 22.94
CA ALA A 140 0.40 3.79 22.01
C ALA A 140 -0.34 5.12 21.78
N PHE A 141 -1.67 5.14 21.81
CA PHE A 141 -2.50 6.36 21.69
C PHE A 141 -2.14 7.41 22.73
N LYS A 142 -1.77 7.00 23.92
CA LYS A 142 -1.40 7.93 25.00
C LYS A 142 -0.13 8.71 24.68
N PHE A 143 0.84 8.05 24.02
CA PHE A 143 2.21 8.53 23.88
C PHE A 143 2.56 9.07 22.49
N ALA A 144 1.85 8.65 21.45
CA ALA A 144 2.07 9.17 20.10
C ALA A 144 1.69 10.65 19.99
N THR A 145 2.43 11.41 19.20
CA THR A 145 2.11 12.79 18.82
C THR A 145 0.92 12.79 17.87
N LYS A 146 0.98 11.97 16.82
CA LYS A 146 -0.09 11.81 15.84
C LYS A 146 -0.10 10.38 15.29
N PHE A 147 -1.28 9.96 14.84
CA PHE A 147 -1.48 8.80 13.97
C PHE A 147 -1.83 9.30 12.59
N ILE A 148 -1.09 8.83 11.60
CA ILE A 148 -1.29 9.16 10.18
C ILE A 148 -1.99 7.98 9.52
N PHE A 149 -3.05 8.26 8.78
CA PHE A 149 -3.82 7.25 8.06
C PHE A 149 -3.81 7.55 6.57
N VAL A 150 -3.77 6.49 5.75
CA VAL A 150 -3.82 6.63 4.29
C VAL A 150 -5.27 6.67 3.76
N ASN A 151 -6.26 6.42 4.62
CA ASN A 151 -7.69 6.46 4.31
C ASN A 151 -8.53 6.82 5.53
N GLU A 152 -9.77 7.25 5.30
CA GLU A 152 -10.72 7.61 6.35
C GLU A 152 -11.25 6.39 7.12
N SER A 153 -11.42 5.26 6.44
CA SER A 153 -11.95 4.03 7.05
C SER A 153 -11.07 3.53 8.20
N ASN A 154 -9.74 3.52 8.00
CA ASN A 154 -8.80 3.15 9.06
C ASN A 154 -8.77 4.20 10.20
N ALA A 155 -8.91 5.49 9.87
CA ALA A 155 -9.02 6.54 10.88
C ALA A 155 -10.28 6.37 11.72
N ALA A 156 -11.43 6.11 11.09
CA ALA A 156 -12.71 5.85 11.76
C ALA A 156 -12.63 4.62 12.69
N PHE A 157 -11.99 3.54 12.23
CA PHE A 157 -11.76 2.36 13.06
C PHE A 157 -10.93 2.69 14.32
N MET A 158 -9.83 3.42 14.17
CA MET A 158 -8.98 3.77 15.32
C MET A 158 -9.65 4.81 16.25
N ARG A 159 -10.49 5.70 15.70
CA ARG A 159 -11.36 6.59 16.47
C ARG A 159 -12.33 5.78 17.34
N ALA A 160 -13.01 4.78 16.77
CA ALA A 160 -13.90 3.89 17.51
C ALA A 160 -13.15 3.07 18.58
N LEU A 161 -11.84 2.79 18.37
CA LEU A 161 -10.99 2.12 19.36
C LEU A 161 -10.56 3.05 20.50
N GLY A 162 -10.82 4.37 20.39
CA GLY A 162 -10.54 5.38 21.42
C GLY A 162 -9.39 6.34 21.11
N LEU A 163 -8.93 6.42 19.86
CA LEU A 163 -7.97 7.44 19.45
C LEU A 163 -8.67 8.80 19.38
N LYS A 164 -8.13 9.79 20.07
CA LYS A 164 -8.67 11.15 20.10
C LYS A 164 -8.49 11.88 18.77
N GLU A 165 -9.46 12.69 18.38
CA GLU A 165 -9.49 13.42 17.11
C GLU A 165 -8.26 14.31 16.90
N GLU A 166 -7.81 14.97 17.94
CA GLU A 166 -6.62 15.81 17.88
C GLU A 166 -5.33 15.06 17.50
N LYS A 167 -5.32 13.73 17.61
CA LYS A 167 -4.18 12.87 17.23
C LYS A 167 -4.34 12.22 15.85
N ILE A 168 -5.49 12.36 15.22
CA ILE A 168 -5.76 11.81 13.89
C ILE A 168 -5.24 12.77 12.81
N CYS A 169 -4.61 12.23 11.78
CA CYS A 169 -4.25 12.94 10.57
C CYS A 169 -4.45 11.99 9.38
N VAL A 170 -5.25 12.38 8.39
CA VAL A 170 -5.43 11.59 7.17
C VAL A 170 -4.65 12.24 6.05
N ILE A 171 -3.67 11.50 5.52
CA ILE A 171 -2.91 11.84 4.31
C ILE A 171 -3.17 10.70 3.33
N LYS A 172 -4.18 10.90 2.47
CA LYS A 172 -4.58 9.87 1.49
C LYS A 172 -3.42 9.50 0.57
N SER A 173 -3.23 8.20 0.35
CA SER A 173 -2.14 7.63 -0.44
C SER A 173 -0.75 7.72 0.22
N VAL A 174 0.17 6.98 -0.34
CA VAL A 174 1.61 7.03 -0.02
C VAL A 174 2.41 7.84 -1.05
N GLY A 175 1.71 8.37 -2.06
CA GLY A 175 2.29 9.09 -3.18
C GLY A 175 2.61 8.19 -4.38
N ILE A 176 2.56 8.76 -5.57
CA ILE A 176 2.87 8.12 -6.83
C ILE A 176 3.92 8.92 -7.58
N ASN A 177 4.87 8.24 -8.16
CA ASN A 177 5.86 8.85 -9.03
C ASN A 177 5.25 9.15 -10.41
N LEU A 178 4.72 10.35 -10.58
CA LEU A 178 4.11 10.79 -11.84
C LEU A 178 5.12 10.99 -12.98
N LYS A 179 6.44 10.99 -12.70
CA LYS A 179 7.46 10.97 -13.76
C LYS A 179 7.63 9.57 -14.36
N LYS A 180 7.26 8.53 -13.61
CA LYS A 180 7.29 7.13 -14.02
C LYS A 180 5.94 6.68 -14.56
N PHE A 181 4.86 6.96 -13.82
CA PHE A 181 3.49 6.61 -14.15
C PHE A 181 2.78 7.82 -14.76
N PHE A 182 2.66 7.84 -16.07
CA PHE A 182 1.97 8.90 -16.84
C PHE A 182 1.38 8.30 -18.11
N PRO A 183 0.38 8.94 -18.71
CA PRO A 183 -0.20 8.46 -19.95
C PRO A 183 0.85 8.44 -21.07
N LEU A 184 1.07 7.28 -21.65
CA LEU A 184 1.89 7.12 -22.84
C LEU A 184 1.17 6.19 -23.81
N PRO A 185 0.87 6.65 -25.03
CA PRO A 185 0.25 5.80 -26.06
C PRO A 185 1.16 4.62 -26.39
N ILE A 186 0.59 3.45 -26.48
CA ILE A 186 1.26 2.24 -26.94
C ILE A 186 0.84 2.02 -28.41
N SER A 187 1.80 1.78 -29.28
CA SER A 187 1.48 1.50 -30.67
C SER A 187 0.88 0.10 -30.84
N LYS A 188 0.16 -0.11 -31.94
CA LYS A 188 -0.41 -1.43 -32.26
C LYS A 188 0.69 -2.49 -32.39
N GLU A 189 1.82 -2.13 -32.97
CA GLU A 189 2.97 -3.00 -33.15
C GLU A 189 3.54 -3.43 -31.81
N GLN A 190 3.67 -2.52 -30.85
CA GLN A 190 4.14 -2.83 -29.47
C GLN A 190 3.17 -3.79 -28.76
N LYS A 191 1.85 -3.54 -28.89
CA LYS A 191 0.82 -4.43 -28.31
C LYS A 191 0.88 -5.81 -28.96
N HIS A 192 0.93 -5.91 -30.29
CA HIS A 192 1.06 -7.18 -31.02
C HIS A 192 2.35 -7.92 -30.67
N ALA A 193 3.49 -7.23 -30.56
CA ALA A 193 4.74 -7.84 -30.14
C ALA A 193 4.64 -8.48 -28.75
N PHE A 194 4.01 -7.79 -27.80
CA PHE A 194 3.75 -8.33 -26.46
C PHE A 194 2.84 -9.56 -26.51
N LEU A 195 1.72 -9.48 -27.21
CA LEU A 195 0.77 -10.59 -27.35
C LEU A 195 1.43 -11.81 -27.98
N ASN A 196 2.20 -11.64 -29.06
CA ASN A 196 2.93 -12.71 -29.73
C ASN A 196 3.98 -13.38 -28.81
N THR A 197 4.76 -12.56 -28.07
CA THR A 197 5.76 -13.05 -27.13
C THR A 197 5.15 -13.97 -26.06
N HIS A 198 3.95 -13.64 -25.61
CA HIS A 198 3.25 -14.39 -24.58
C HIS A 198 2.24 -15.41 -25.15
N LYS A 199 2.19 -15.60 -26.47
CA LYS A 199 1.24 -16.49 -27.18
C LYS A 199 -0.23 -16.18 -26.83
N MET A 200 -0.56 -14.91 -26.72
CA MET A 200 -1.91 -14.42 -26.47
C MET A 200 -2.63 -14.08 -27.78
N PRO A 201 -3.92 -14.35 -27.91
CA PRO A 201 -4.70 -13.92 -29.06
C PRO A 201 -4.79 -12.38 -29.13
N ASP A 202 -5.09 -11.85 -30.31
CA ASP A 202 -5.30 -10.40 -30.51
C ASP A 202 -6.67 -9.99 -29.95
N LYS A 203 -6.73 -9.78 -28.65
CA LYS A 203 -7.90 -9.37 -27.87
C LYS A 203 -7.54 -8.22 -26.92
N PRO A 204 -8.50 -7.46 -26.41
CA PRO A 204 -8.28 -6.50 -25.33
C PRO A 204 -7.61 -7.15 -24.12
N ILE A 205 -6.85 -6.35 -23.36
CA ILE A 205 -6.12 -6.80 -22.16
C ILE A 205 -6.80 -6.27 -20.90
N VAL A 206 -7.21 -7.18 -20.02
CA VAL A 206 -7.69 -6.91 -18.67
C VAL A 206 -6.59 -7.30 -17.69
N LEU A 207 -6.07 -6.33 -16.93
CA LEU A 207 -4.88 -6.47 -16.10
C LEU A 207 -5.22 -6.35 -14.63
N MET A 208 -4.76 -7.31 -13.83
CA MET A 208 -4.72 -7.24 -12.37
C MET A 208 -3.27 -7.28 -11.89
N ILE A 209 -2.91 -6.34 -11.00
CA ILE A 209 -1.60 -6.31 -10.33
C ILE A 209 -1.79 -6.29 -8.82
N ALA A 210 -1.45 -7.41 -8.18
CA ALA A 210 -1.54 -7.56 -6.72
C ALA A 210 -0.67 -8.73 -6.25
N ARG A 211 -0.36 -8.81 -4.96
CA ARG A 211 0.14 -10.05 -4.38
C ARG A 211 -0.90 -11.17 -4.56
N ALA A 212 -0.46 -12.38 -4.79
CA ALA A 212 -1.34 -13.54 -5.05
C ALA A 212 -2.08 -14.01 -3.77
N LEU A 213 -2.82 -13.12 -3.12
CA LEU A 213 -3.55 -13.38 -1.88
C LEU A 213 -5.06 -13.42 -2.14
N TRP A 214 -5.78 -14.35 -1.54
CA TRP A 214 -7.21 -14.50 -1.74
C TRP A 214 -7.99 -13.23 -1.48
N HIS A 215 -7.67 -12.49 -0.42
CA HIS A 215 -8.34 -11.24 -0.08
C HIS A 215 -8.03 -10.07 -1.05
N LYS A 216 -7.19 -10.29 -2.07
CA LYS A 216 -7.01 -9.37 -3.19
C LYS A 216 -8.01 -9.62 -4.33
N GLY A 217 -8.91 -10.60 -4.15
CA GLY A 217 -9.92 -10.92 -5.16
C GLY A 217 -9.38 -11.74 -6.33
N VAL A 218 -8.32 -12.52 -6.08
CA VAL A 218 -7.71 -13.37 -7.11
C VAL A 218 -8.72 -14.37 -7.65
N ARG A 219 -9.57 -14.94 -6.78
CA ARG A 219 -10.62 -15.88 -7.19
C ARG A 219 -11.62 -15.23 -8.13
N GLU A 220 -12.15 -14.06 -7.75
CA GLU A 220 -13.14 -13.31 -8.51
C GLU A 220 -12.60 -12.87 -9.86
N PHE A 221 -11.32 -12.49 -9.92
CA PHE A 221 -10.65 -12.17 -11.18
C PHE A 221 -10.55 -13.37 -12.12
N TYR A 222 -10.23 -14.57 -11.61
CA TYR A 222 -10.15 -15.79 -12.40
C TYR A 222 -11.55 -16.29 -12.83
N GLU A 223 -12.55 -16.18 -11.98
CA GLU A 223 -13.94 -16.52 -12.33
C GLU A 223 -14.51 -15.56 -13.39
N ALA A 224 -14.25 -14.26 -13.28
CA ALA A 224 -14.61 -13.29 -14.31
C ALA A 224 -13.85 -13.56 -15.63
N ALA A 225 -12.59 -14.00 -15.56
CA ALA A 225 -11.83 -14.40 -16.73
C ALA A 225 -12.45 -15.59 -17.46
N GLU A 226 -12.95 -16.60 -16.75
CA GLU A 226 -13.64 -17.74 -17.38
C GLU A 226 -14.91 -17.28 -18.14
N LEU A 227 -15.65 -16.32 -17.58
CA LEU A 227 -16.86 -15.77 -18.24
C LEU A 227 -16.54 -14.96 -19.49
N LEU A 228 -15.36 -14.34 -19.54
CA LEU A 228 -14.97 -13.39 -20.60
C LEU A 228 -13.78 -13.84 -21.47
N LYS A 229 -13.33 -15.08 -21.37
CA LYS A 229 -12.13 -15.60 -22.06
C LYS A 229 -12.17 -15.48 -23.58
N GLU A 230 -13.36 -15.51 -24.18
CA GLU A 230 -13.53 -15.32 -25.61
C GLU A 230 -13.47 -13.83 -26.02
N ARG A 231 -13.56 -12.90 -25.06
CA ARG A 231 -13.64 -11.46 -25.29
C ARG A 231 -12.36 -10.69 -24.97
N ALA A 232 -11.57 -11.14 -24.01
CA ALA A 232 -10.38 -10.45 -23.56
C ALA A 232 -9.28 -11.41 -23.05
N ASN A 233 -8.03 -10.95 -23.06
CA ASN A 233 -6.90 -11.59 -22.39
C ASN A 233 -6.85 -11.09 -20.95
N PHE A 234 -7.02 -11.99 -20.00
CA PHE A 234 -6.86 -11.68 -18.58
C PHE A 234 -5.42 -11.95 -18.15
N ILE A 235 -4.75 -10.93 -17.62
CA ILE A 235 -3.35 -11.01 -17.18
C ILE A 235 -3.31 -10.74 -15.67
N PHE A 236 -2.72 -11.67 -14.92
CA PHE A 236 -2.44 -11.50 -13.51
C PHE A 236 -0.94 -11.37 -13.26
N VAL A 237 -0.54 -10.27 -12.59
CA VAL A 237 0.84 -9.95 -12.22
C VAL A 237 0.95 -9.83 -10.72
N GLY A 238 1.86 -10.61 -10.13
CA GLY A 238 2.14 -10.53 -8.71
C GLY A 238 2.84 -11.77 -8.16
N GLY A 239 3.65 -11.54 -7.16
CA GLY A 239 4.36 -12.61 -6.48
C GLY A 239 3.48 -13.35 -5.46
N ARG A 240 3.89 -14.58 -5.17
CA ARG A 240 3.48 -15.31 -3.97
C ARG A 240 4.40 -14.94 -2.82
N ASP A 241 3.90 -15.01 -1.61
CA ASP A 241 4.67 -14.89 -0.37
C ASP A 241 4.32 -16.05 0.60
N ASP A 242 4.95 -16.08 1.76
CA ASP A 242 4.73 -17.11 2.79
C ASP A 242 3.42 -16.93 3.57
N ASN A 243 2.50 -16.09 3.08
CA ASN A 243 1.22 -15.86 3.73
C ASN A 243 0.31 -17.07 3.51
N ILE A 244 -0.32 -17.55 4.59
CA ILE A 244 -1.26 -18.67 4.53
C ILE A 244 -2.47 -18.40 3.60
N SER A 245 -2.80 -17.12 3.36
CA SER A 245 -3.84 -16.68 2.45
C SER A 245 -3.37 -16.59 0.99
N CYS A 246 -2.19 -17.12 0.66
CA CYS A 246 -1.66 -17.07 -0.70
C CYS A 246 -2.33 -18.12 -1.60
N ALA A 247 -2.72 -17.73 -2.81
CA ALA A 247 -3.25 -18.66 -3.81
C ALA A 247 -2.21 -19.71 -4.19
N SER A 248 -2.64 -20.96 -4.42
CA SER A 248 -1.74 -22.04 -4.82
C SER A 248 -1.21 -21.84 -6.25
N MET A 249 -0.03 -22.39 -6.54
CA MET A 249 0.50 -22.34 -7.91
C MET A 249 -0.37 -23.10 -8.91
N GLU A 250 -1.05 -24.14 -8.46
CA GLU A 250 -2.01 -24.90 -9.26
C GLU A 250 -3.17 -24.01 -9.70
N PHE A 251 -3.75 -23.26 -8.77
CA PHE A 251 -4.82 -22.29 -9.07
C PHE A 251 -4.33 -21.22 -10.05
N LEU A 252 -3.17 -20.62 -9.79
CA LEU A 252 -2.62 -19.52 -10.61
C LEU A 252 -2.26 -19.95 -12.05
N LYS A 253 -2.05 -21.26 -12.31
CA LYS A 253 -1.80 -21.81 -13.65
C LYS A 253 -3.08 -22.14 -14.43
N ASN A 254 -4.27 -21.76 -13.94
CA ASN A 254 -5.51 -21.92 -14.69
C ASN A 254 -5.44 -21.17 -16.03
N LYS A 255 -5.88 -21.84 -17.12
CA LYS A 255 -5.73 -21.38 -18.51
C LYS A 255 -6.54 -20.12 -18.86
N ALA A 256 -7.54 -19.75 -18.05
CA ALA A 256 -8.33 -18.53 -18.30
C ALA A 256 -7.54 -17.24 -18.06
N VAL A 257 -6.42 -17.32 -17.32
CA VAL A 257 -5.60 -16.16 -16.94
C VAL A 257 -4.13 -16.41 -17.27
N PHE A 258 -3.50 -15.44 -17.90
CA PHE A 258 -2.06 -15.43 -18.12
C PHE A 258 -1.36 -14.93 -16.85
N TYR A 259 -0.89 -15.86 -16.03
CA TYR A 259 -0.14 -15.54 -14.81
C TYR A 259 1.34 -15.28 -15.14
N LEU A 260 1.79 -14.03 -14.96
CA LEU A 260 3.16 -13.61 -15.30
C LEU A 260 4.11 -13.57 -14.09
N GLY A 261 3.64 -13.93 -12.89
CA GLY A 261 4.45 -13.84 -11.67
C GLY A 261 4.79 -12.40 -11.26
N ALA A 262 5.82 -12.24 -10.45
CA ALA A 262 6.33 -10.91 -10.08
C ALA A 262 7.11 -10.30 -11.26
N ARG A 263 6.81 -9.04 -11.60
CA ARG A 263 7.39 -8.31 -12.73
C ARG A 263 7.99 -6.98 -12.27
N SER A 264 9.02 -6.51 -12.95
CA SER A 264 9.62 -5.19 -12.76
C SER A 264 9.13 -4.14 -13.77
N ASP A 265 8.58 -4.57 -14.91
CA ASP A 265 8.04 -3.77 -16.01
C ASP A 265 6.54 -3.43 -15.83
N VAL A 266 6.11 -3.23 -14.59
CA VAL A 266 4.72 -2.96 -14.21
C VAL A 266 4.14 -1.77 -14.98
N VAL A 267 4.93 -0.73 -15.22
CA VAL A 267 4.50 0.48 -15.95
C VAL A 267 4.08 0.13 -17.37
N ASP A 268 4.87 -0.69 -18.07
CA ASP A 268 4.60 -1.05 -19.46
C ASP A 268 3.37 -1.96 -19.55
N LEU A 269 3.20 -2.87 -18.60
CA LEU A 269 2.00 -3.71 -18.51
C LEU A 269 0.73 -2.88 -18.24
N ILE A 270 0.81 -1.87 -17.36
CA ILE A 270 -0.31 -0.95 -17.14
C ILE A 270 -0.62 -0.16 -18.43
N ARG A 271 0.41 0.34 -19.13
CA ARG A 271 0.21 1.06 -20.39
C ARG A 271 -0.42 0.21 -21.49
N LEU A 272 -0.08 -1.09 -21.52
CA LEU A 272 -0.62 -2.06 -22.48
C LEU A 272 -2.08 -2.44 -22.22
N CYS A 273 -2.57 -2.40 -20.97
CA CYS A 273 -3.90 -2.87 -20.66
C CYS A 273 -4.99 -1.89 -21.17
N ASP A 274 -6.16 -2.45 -21.47
CA ASP A 274 -7.37 -1.70 -21.83
C ASP A 274 -8.21 -1.40 -20.58
N VAL A 275 -8.26 -2.35 -19.63
CA VAL A 275 -8.98 -2.21 -18.35
C VAL A 275 -8.09 -2.70 -17.22
N PHE A 276 -7.97 -1.91 -16.17
CA PHE A 276 -7.29 -2.32 -14.92
C PHE A 276 -8.31 -2.80 -13.91
N VAL A 277 -8.03 -3.91 -13.22
CA VAL A 277 -8.96 -4.53 -12.28
C VAL A 277 -8.30 -4.80 -10.93
N LEU A 278 -9.00 -4.46 -9.83
CA LEU A 278 -8.59 -4.86 -8.49
C LEU A 278 -9.81 -5.17 -7.60
N PRO A 279 -10.29 -6.42 -7.55
CA PRO A 279 -11.50 -6.81 -6.85
C PRO A 279 -11.23 -7.21 -5.39
N SER A 280 -10.44 -6.40 -4.68
CA SER A 280 -10.02 -6.67 -3.30
C SER A 280 -11.18 -6.66 -2.30
N TYR A 281 -11.05 -7.43 -1.23
CA TYR A 281 -12.00 -7.41 -0.10
C TYR A 281 -11.73 -6.29 0.89
N LYS A 282 -10.52 -5.77 0.92
CA LYS A 282 -10.11 -4.64 1.76
C LYS A 282 -8.78 -4.07 1.28
N GLU A 283 -8.67 -2.76 1.23
CA GLU A 283 -7.45 -2.03 0.93
C GLU A 283 -7.16 -0.95 2.00
N GLY A 284 -5.91 -0.54 2.07
CA GLY A 284 -5.57 0.73 2.68
C GLY A 284 -5.89 1.87 1.68
N PHE A 285 -4.91 2.19 0.85
CA PHE A 285 -5.09 3.03 -0.33
C PHE A 285 -4.23 2.41 -1.43
N SER A 286 -4.86 1.73 -2.38
CA SER A 286 -4.13 0.89 -3.33
C SER A 286 -3.22 1.68 -4.25
N VAL A 287 -1.92 1.39 -4.16
CA VAL A 287 -0.91 2.01 -5.03
C VAL A 287 -1.12 1.62 -6.49
N THR A 288 -1.44 0.34 -6.76
CA THR A 288 -1.62 -0.14 -8.15
C THR A 288 -2.84 0.46 -8.84
N ILE A 289 -3.93 0.75 -8.10
CA ILE A 289 -5.06 1.54 -8.65
C ILE A 289 -4.57 2.93 -9.05
N MET A 290 -3.80 3.59 -8.19
CA MET A 290 -3.32 4.94 -8.47
C MET A 290 -2.31 4.97 -9.61
N GLU A 291 -1.46 3.95 -9.74
CA GLU A 291 -0.53 3.77 -10.86
C GLU A 291 -1.30 3.60 -12.18
N ALA A 292 -2.36 2.80 -12.17
CA ALA A 292 -3.24 2.62 -13.33
C ALA A 292 -3.96 3.92 -13.70
N LYS A 293 -4.52 4.63 -12.71
CA LYS A 293 -5.14 5.95 -12.91
C LYS A 293 -4.15 6.96 -13.48
N ALA A 294 -2.92 7.02 -12.96
CA ALA A 294 -1.87 7.91 -13.44
C ALA A 294 -1.47 7.61 -14.89
N CYS A 295 -1.57 6.35 -15.33
CA CYS A 295 -1.38 5.94 -16.73
C CYS A 295 -2.64 6.09 -17.59
N ALA A 296 -3.67 6.80 -17.13
CA ALA A 296 -4.96 6.98 -17.82
C ALA A 296 -5.63 5.64 -18.18
N LYS A 297 -5.78 4.75 -17.19
CA LYS A 297 -6.52 3.49 -17.36
C LYS A 297 -7.84 3.53 -16.63
N ALA A 298 -8.90 3.07 -17.29
CA ALA A 298 -10.18 2.84 -16.64
C ALA A 298 -10.05 1.67 -15.67
N CYS A 299 -10.50 1.89 -14.43
CA CYS A 299 -10.38 0.91 -13.36
C CYS A 299 -11.73 0.31 -13.01
N VAL A 300 -11.78 -1.02 -12.82
CA VAL A 300 -12.88 -1.70 -12.14
C VAL A 300 -12.36 -2.20 -10.80
N VAL A 301 -12.97 -1.74 -9.71
CA VAL A 301 -12.54 -2.09 -8.35
C VAL A 301 -13.75 -2.57 -7.54
N SER A 302 -13.51 -3.33 -6.47
CA SER A 302 -14.61 -3.69 -5.56
C SER A 302 -15.09 -2.48 -4.74
N ASP A 303 -16.33 -2.52 -4.28
CA ASP A 303 -16.96 -1.52 -3.41
C ASP A 303 -16.48 -1.60 -1.94
N CYS A 304 -15.29 -2.14 -1.71
CA CYS A 304 -14.71 -2.29 -0.38
C CYS A 304 -14.01 -1.02 0.13
N GLU A 305 -13.77 -0.98 1.45
CA GLU A 305 -12.97 0.04 2.09
C GLU A 305 -11.61 0.20 1.39
N GLY A 306 -11.18 1.45 1.20
CA GLY A 306 -9.94 1.81 0.52
C GLY A 306 -10.04 1.81 -1.01
N CYS A 307 -10.80 0.92 -1.64
CA CYS A 307 -11.08 0.99 -3.08
C CYS A 307 -12.03 2.15 -3.41
N VAL A 308 -13.14 2.28 -2.67
CA VAL A 308 -14.10 3.38 -2.84
C VAL A 308 -13.53 4.76 -2.50
N GLU A 309 -12.44 4.80 -1.73
CA GLU A 309 -11.73 6.06 -1.46
C GLU A 309 -10.72 6.42 -2.57
N ALA A 310 -10.26 5.41 -3.33
CA ALA A 310 -9.32 5.58 -4.42
C ALA A 310 -10.01 5.82 -5.78
N VAL A 311 -11.24 5.32 -5.95
CA VAL A 311 -12.02 5.37 -7.19
C VAL A 311 -13.43 5.89 -6.89
N SER A 312 -13.84 6.94 -7.58
CA SER A 312 -15.21 7.46 -7.54
C SER A 312 -16.05 6.78 -8.64
N ASN A 313 -17.07 6.02 -8.21
CA ASN A 313 -17.90 5.23 -9.14
C ASN A 313 -18.50 6.09 -10.27
N ALA A 314 -18.47 5.57 -11.49
CA ALA A 314 -18.96 6.19 -12.71
C ALA A 314 -18.32 7.55 -13.07
N TYR A 315 -17.27 7.97 -12.34
CA TYR A 315 -16.53 9.21 -12.64
C TYR A 315 -15.10 8.92 -13.12
N ASP A 316 -14.31 8.14 -12.35
CA ASP A 316 -12.92 7.80 -12.69
C ASP A 316 -12.64 6.28 -12.62
N GLY A 317 -13.71 5.48 -12.58
CA GLY A 317 -13.72 4.04 -12.64
C GLY A 317 -15.11 3.49 -12.29
N LEU A 318 -15.23 2.18 -12.19
CA LEU A 318 -16.48 1.49 -11.83
C LEU A 318 -16.26 0.66 -10.56
N TRP A 319 -17.31 0.58 -9.75
CA TRP A 319 -17.37 -0.35 -8.63
C TRP A 319 -18.09 -1.63 -9.02
N ALA A 320 -17.50 -2.75 -8.64
CA ALA A 320 -18.15 -4.06 -8.62
C ALA A 320 -18.39 -4.47 -7.16
N LYS A 321 -19.41 -5.26 -6.94
CA LYS A 321 -19.73 -5.78 -5.60
C LYS A 321 -18.64 -6.70 -5.11
N THR A 322 -18.17 -6.48 -3.89
CA THR A 322 -17.09 -7.25 -3.27
C THR A 322 -17.44 -8.73 -3.18
N GLY A 323 -16.58 -9.60 -3.72
CA GLY A 323 -16.77 -11.06 -3.72
C GLY A 323 -17.76 -11.57 -4.78
N ASP A 324 -18.15 -10.74 -5.76
CA ASP A 324 -19.09 -11.09 -6.81
C ASP A 324 -18.40 -11.05 -8.18
N ALA A 325 -18.03 -12.23 -8.69
CA ALA A 325 -17.36 -12.38 -9.97
C ALA A 325 -18.28 -12.09 -11.17
N ILE A 326 -19.59 -12.25 -11.00
CA ILE A 326 -20.57 -11.97 -12.05
C ILE A 326 -20.66 -10.46 -12.24
N ASP A 327 -20.92 -9.70 -11.18
CA ASP A 327 -20.96 -8.23 -11.26
C ASP A 327 -19.62 -7.65 -11.74
N LEU A 328 -18.48 -8.24 -11.28
CA LEU A 328 -17.16 -7.87 -11.78
C LEU A 328 -17.07 -8.06 -13.31
N SER A 329 -17.51 -9.20 -13.83
CA SER A 329 -17.50 -9.50 -15.25
C SER A 329 -18.39 -8.54 -16.06
N GLU A 330 -19.56 -8.16 -15.53
CA GLU A 330 -20.47 -7.18 -16.14
C GLU A 330 -19.82 -5.79 -16.25
N LYS A 331 -19.16 -5.31 -15.18
CA LYS A 331 -18.45 -4.01 -15.21
C LYS A 331 -17.27 -4.03 -16.18
N ILE A 332 -16.54 -5.15 -16.26
CA ILE A 332 -15.47 -5.31 -17.26
C ILE A 332 -16.07 -5.30 -18.67
N SER A 333 -17.13 -6.10 -18.92
CA SER A 333 -17.84 -6.13 -20.21
C SER A 333 -18.26 -4.74 -20.67
N LEU A 334 -18.88 -3.97 -19.77
CA LEU A 334 -19.32 -2.60 -20.07
C LEU A 334 -18.16 -1.73 -20.57
N LEU A 335 -16.99 -1.83 -19.95
CA LEU A 335 -15.80 -1.07 -20.41
C LEU A 335 -15.17 -1.63 -21.69
N LEU A 336 -15.36 -2.91 -21.99
CA LEU A 336 -14.91 -3.51 -23.25
C LEU A 336 -15.80 -3.07 -24.42
N ASP A 337 -17.11 -2.93 -24.18
CA ASP A 337 -18.12 -2.59 -25.19
C ASP A 337 -18.22 -1.08 -25.46
N ASP A 338 -18.09 -0.25 -24.41
CA ASP A 338 -18.21 1.20 -24.52
C ASP A 338 -16.85 1.89 -24.44
N GLU A 339 -16.23 2.08 -25.60
CA GLU A 339 -14.93 2.77 -25.69
C GLU A 339 -15.00 4.23 -25.25
N LYS A 340 -16.12 4.92 -25.47
CA LYS A 340 -16.30 6.32 -25.06
C LYS A 340 -16.36 6.43 -23.53
N LEU A 341 -17.13 5.57 -22.89
CA LEU A 341 -17.17 5.50 -21.44
C LEU A 341 -15.78 5.17 -20.88
N ARG A 342 -15.12 4.14 -21.41
CA ARG A 342 -13.76 3.74 -20.98
C ARG A 342 -12.78 4.91 -21.11
N ALA A 343 -12.77 5.62 -22.22
CA ALA A 343 -11.89 6.78 -22.43
C ALA A 343 -12.20 7.94 -21.48
N ASN A 344 -13.47 8.23 -21.22
CA ASN A 344 -13.89 9.28 -20.29
C ASN A 344 -13.45 8.96 -18.85
N LEU A 345 -13.70 7.75 -18.37
CA LEU A 345 -13.27 7.32 -17.04
C LEU A 345 -11.75 7.36 -16.91
N ALA A 346 -11.01 6.91 -17.92
CA ALA A 346 -9.56 6.94 -17.96
C ALA A 346 -8.99 8.38 -17.90
N GLN A 347 -9.60 9.31 -18.60
CA GLN A 347 -9.21 10.72 -18.58
C GLN A 347 -9.44 11.34 -17.18
N ASN A 348 -10.59 11.08 -16.58
CA ASN A 348 -10.88 11.53 -15.22
C ASN A 348 -9.94 10.89 -14.20
N ALA A 349 -9.64 9.60 -14.35
CA ALA A 349 -8.69 8.88 -13.50
C ALA A 349 -7.31 9.54 -13.53
N ALA A 350 -6.80 9.91 -14.71
CA ALA A 350 -5.52 10.60 -14.82
C ALA A 350 -5.51 11.96 -14.13
N LYS A 351 -6.59 12.75 -14.27
CA LYS A 351 -6.74 14.04 -13.56
C LYS A 351 -6.73 13.88 -12.06
N GLU A 352 -7.47 12.91 -11.54
CA GLU A 352 -7.53 12.63 -10.09
C GLU A 352 -6.19 12.15 -9.54
N ALA A 353 -5.42 11.35 -10.31
CA ALA A 353 -4.12 10.85 -9.91
C ALA A 353 -3.10 11.97 -9.62
N LEU A 354 -3.21 13.14 -10.25
CA LEU A 354 -2.33 14.29 -10.03
C LEU A 354 -2.33 14.78 -8.57
N LYS A 355 -3.44 14.58 -7.85
CA LYS A 355 -3.57 14.95 -6.43
C LYS A 355 -2.67 14.11 -5.49
N TYR A 356 -2.14 13.01 -6.01
CA TYR A 356 -1.37 12.02 -5.26
C TYR A 356 0.10 11.94 -5.69
N ASP A 357 0.62 13.02 -6.34
CA ASP A 357 2.06 13.13 -6.64
C ASP A 357 2.90 12.90 -5.38
N GLU A 358 3.95 12.10 -5.49
CA GLU A 358 4.80 11.73 -4.35
C GLU A 358 5.44 12.93 -3.65
N ASN A 359 5.72 14.03 -4.41
CA ASN A 359 6.28 15.24 -3.84
C ASN A 359 5.24 16.06 -3.08
N GLU A 360 3.97 16.08 -3.57
CA GLU A 360 2.87 16.70 -2.85
C GLU A 360 2.58 15.96 -1.55
N ILE A 361 2.58 14.63 -1.58
CA ILE A 361 2.43 13.82 -0.38
C ILE A 361 3.59 14.09 0.58
N ALA A 362 4.84 14.12 0.11
CA ALA A 362 6.00 14.44 0.94
C ALA A 362 5.86 15.82 1.61
N ARG A 363 5.41 16.86 0.87
CA ARG A 363 5.16 18.20 1.44
C ARG A 363 4.12 18.18 2.58
N LYS A 364 3.04 17.39 2.45
CA LYS A 364 2.03 17.21 3.52
C LYS A 364 2.65 16.60 4.79
N TYR A 365 3.53 15.59 4.64
CA TYR A 365 4.26 15.01 5.78
C TYR A 365 5.20 16.02 6.43
N LEU A 366 6.01 16.75 5.66
CA LEU A 366 6.92 17.76 6.19
C LEU A 366 6.15 18.85 6.97
N LYS A 367 5.04 19.34 6.40
CA LYS A 367 4.17 20.30 7.06
C LYS A 367 3.65 19.78 8.39
N LEU A 368 3.16 18.54 8.43
CA LEU A 368 2.67 17.89 9.65
C LEU A 368 3.77 17.80 10.73
N TYR A 369 4.99 17.44 10.34
CA TYR A 369 6.13 17.38 11.26
C TYR A 369 6.45 18.76 11.83
N ASP A 370 6.55 19.78 10.99
CA ASP A 370 6.89 21.16 11.40
C ASP A 370 5.84 21.75 12.33
N GLU A 371 4.55 21.56 12.04
CA GLU A 371 3.44 22.02 12.91
C GLU A 371 3.50 21.37 14.29
N SER A 372 3.85 20.09 14.33
CA SER A 372 3.95 19.34 15.58
C SER A 372 5.14 19.79 16.44
N VAL A 373 6.29 20.05 15.80
CA VAL A 373 7.49 20.56 16.49
C VAL A 373 7.25 21.97 17.03
N LYS A 374 6.69 22.87 16.22
CA LYS A 374 6.39 24.25 16.63
C LYS A 374 5.39 24.33 17.79
N LYS A 375 4.42 23.42 17.85
CA LYS A 375 3.42 23.38 18.92
C LYS A 375 4.06 23.04 20.27
N CYS A 376 5.05 22.15 20.30
CA CYS A 376 5.77 21.81 21.53
C CYS A 376 6.70 22.93 22.05
N MET A 377 7.23 23.79 21.16
CA MET A 377 8.07 24.92 21.57
C MET A 377 7.27 26.07 22.21
N LYS A 378 5.94 26.08 22.07
CA LYS A 378 5.05 27.12 22.62
C LYS A 378 4.36 26.72 23.93
N MET A 379 4.56 25.51 24.38
CA MET A 379 4.07 24.97 25.66
C MET A 379 5.19 24.88 26.68
#